data_a5d29ee895f84a77658e21895b0e3b72
#
_entry.id   a5d29ee895f84a77658e21895b0e3b72
#
_cell.length_a   1.000
_cell.length_b   1.000
_cell.length_c   1.000
_cell.angle_alpha   90.00
_cell.angle_beta   90.00
_cell.angle_gamma   90.00
#
_symmetry.space_group_name_H-M   'P 1'
#
loop_
_entity.id
_entity.type
_entity.pdbx_description
1 polymer ?
#
loop_
_entity_poly.entity_id
_entity_poly.type
_entity_poly.pdbx_seq_one_letter_code
_entity_poly.pdbx_strand_id
1 'polypeptide(L)'
;MRNEYLICTECYVIIPRTNYHLEENNPVAQLFWGRCVIEKAAAFSYFNKGSRIRNLIHCLKYKGIKEIGFELGKIYGLSLTSSGFTRDIDMIIPVPLHPSKERIRGFNQSEIISRGIAGASTLPVEINTL
;
A
#
# COMPACT_ATOMS: atom_id res chain seq x y z
N MET A 1 -12.75 -1.27 16.30
CA MET A 1 -13.24 -0.10 17.00
C MET A 1 -12.22 1.01 17.07
N ARG A 2 -11.07 0.77 17.70
CA ARG A 2 -10.03 1.81 17.72
C ARG A 2 -9.57 2.25 16.35
N ASN A 3 -9.55 1.33 15.40
CA ASN A 3 -9.07 1.61 14.05
C ASN A 3 -9.97 2.55 13.27
N GLU A 4 -11.22 2.67 13.66
CA GLU A 4 -12.15 3.60 13.05
C GLU A 4 -11.74 5.05 13.26
N TYR A 5 -10.96 5.32 14.30
CA TYR A 5 -10.52 6.66 14.63
C TYR A 5 -9.25 7.09 13.90
N LEU A 6 -8.47 6.14 13.41
CA LEU A 6 -7.25 6.43 12.66
C LEU A 6 -7.57 6.93 11.25
N ILE A 7 -8.50 6.23 10.59
CA ILE A 7 -9.02 6.62 9.29
C ILE A 7 -10.53 6.67 9.43
N CYS A 8 -11.08 7.86 9.59
CA CYS A 8 -12.53 8.02 9.77
C CYS A 8 -13.28 7.62 8.50
N THR A 9 -14.57 7.34 8.65
CA THR A 9 -15.42 6.93 7.53
C THR A 9 -15.38 7.95 6.39
N GLU A 10 -15.39 9.23 6.72
CA GLU A 10 -15.30 10.31 5.74
C GLU A 10 -14.00 10.24 4.96
N CYS A 11 -12.86 10.08 5.65
CA CYS A 11 -11.56 9.95 5.00
C CYS A 11 -11.49 8.72 4.12
N TYR A 12 -12.06 7.61 4.59
CA TYR A 12 -12.14 6.37 3.85
C TYR A 12 -12.87 6.56 2.51
N VAL A 13 -14.00 7.23 2.53
CA VAL A 13 -14.83 7.45 1.34
C VAL A 13 -14.17 8.42 0.35
N ILE A 14 -13.44 9.40 0.87
CA ILE A 14 -12.84 10.47 0.06
C ILE A 14 -11.51 10.06 -0.58
N ILE A 15 -10.88 8.96 -0.14
CA ILE A 15 -9.63 8.51 -0.76
C ILE A 15 -9.84 8.33 -2.27
N PRO A 16 -9.07 9.05 -3.12
CA PRO A 16 -9.26 8.98 -4.58
C PRO A 16 -8.62 7.71 -5.13
N ARG A 17 -9.32 6.60 -5.03
CA ARG A 17 -8.83 5.29 -5.47
C ARG A 17 -8.73 5.22 -6.97
N THR A 18 -7.66 4.61 -7.47
CA THR A 18 -7.46 4.44 -8.91
C THR A 18 -8.25 3.29 -9.49
N ASN A 19 -8.48 2.25 -8.70
CA ASN A 19 -9.04 0.97 -9.14
C ASN A 19 -8.25 0.33 -10.28
N TYR A 20 -6.97 0.66 -10.42
CA TYR A 20 -6.11 0.12 -11.48
C TYR A 20 -5.90 -1.39 -11.36
N HIS A 21 -6.09 -1.95 -10.18
CA HIS A 21 -6.02 -3.40 -10.00
C HIS A 21 -7.12 -4.15 -10.76
N LEU A 22 -8.16 -3.44 -11.21
CA LEU A 22 -9.23 -3.99 -12.03
C LEU A 22 -8.94 -3.89 -13.53
N GLU A 23 -7.91 -3.14 -13.92
CA GLU A 23 -7.54 -2.90 -15.31
C GLU A 23 -6.17 -3.50 -15.60
N GLU A 24 -6.11 -4.42 -16.57
CA GLU A 24 -4.86 -5.09 -16.92
C GLU A 24 -3.83 -4.13 -17.50
N ASN A 25 -4.25 -3.25 -18.40
CA ASN A 25 -3.38 -2.31 -19.10
C ASN A 25 -3.46 -0.89 -18.53
N ASN A 26 -3.47 -0.77 -17.21
CA ASN A 26 -3.54 0.52 -16.54
C ASN A 26 -2.26 1.34 -16.75
N PRO A 27 -2.30 2.66 -16.47
CA PRO A 27 -1.13 3.52 -16.66
C PRO A 27 0.11 3.11 -15.87
N VAL A 28 -0.03 2.47 -14.71
CA VAL A 28 1.10 1.99 -13.93
C VAL A 28 1.79 0.83 -14.64
N ALA A 29 1.02 -0.11 -15.15
CA ALA A 29 1.56 -1.24 -15.93
C ALA A 29 2.31 -0.75 -17.17
N GLN A 30 1.80 0.28 -17.83
CA GLN A 30 2.42 0.85 -19.01
C GLN A 30 3.82 1.41 -18.75
N LEU A 31 4.10 1.86 -17.53
CA LEU A 31 5.42 2.37 -17.16
C LEU A 31 6.52 1.30 -17.27
N PHE A 32 6.15 0.05 -17.17
CA PHE A 32 7.10 -1.07 -17.22
C PHE A 32 7.27 -1.65 -18.64
N TRP A 33 6.41 -1.28 -19.56
CA TRP A 33 6.48 -1.81 -20.94
C TRP A 33 7.82 -1.46 -21.58
N GLY A 34 8.49 -2.49 -22.11
CA GLY A 34 9.79 -2.33 -22.73
C GLY A 34 10.96 -2.17 -21.78
N ARG A 35 10.71 -2.18 -20.45
CA ARG A 35 11.75 -2.00 -19.43
C ARG A 35 11.98 -3.26 -18.61
N CYS A 36 10.92 -3.92 -18.20
CA CYS A 36 11.02 -5.17 -17.47
C CYS A 36 9.74 -5.98 -17.66
N VAL A 37 9.86 -7.29 -17.41
CA VAL A 37 8.72 -8.20 -17.51
C VAL A 37 8.06 -8.27 -16.14
N ILE A 38 6.79 -7.87 -16.07
CA ILE A 38 5.96 -8.00 -14.89
C ILE A 38 4.60 -8.56 -15.31
N GLU A 39 3.96 -9.28 -14.40
CA GLU A 39 2.62 -9.82 -14.64
C GLU A 39 1.55 -8.73 -14.58
N LYS A 40 1.57 -7.96 -13.51
CA LYS A 40 0.57 -6.93 -13.24
C LYS A 40 1.20 -5.79 -12.46
N ALA A 41 0.58 -4.63 -12.54
CA ALA A 41 0.94 -3.49 -11.72
C ALA A 41 -0.32 -2.70 -11.37
N ALA A 42 -0.31 -2.06 -10.22
CA ALA A 42 -1.43 -1.25 -9.76
C ALA A 42 -0.94 -0.19 -8.78
N ALA A 43 -1.78 0.80 -8.53
CA ALA A 43 -1.58 1.79 -7.50
C ALA A 43 -2.89 1.98 -6.76
N PHE A 44 -2.83 2.19 -5.45
CA PHE A 44 -4.02 2.29 -4.62
C PHE A 44 -4.79 3.58 -4.88
N SER A 45 -4.08 4.70 -4.91
CA SER A 45 -4.71 6.02 -4.88
C SER A 45 -3.94 7.02 -5.72
N TYR A 46 -4.66 8.00 -6.26
CA TYR A 46 -4.04 9.20 -6.80
C TYR A 46 -3.45 10.02 -5.64
N PHE A 47 -2.35 10.70 -5.89
CA PHE A 47 -1.66 11.49 -4.89
C PHE A 47 -1.68 12.95 -5.31
N ASN A 48 -2.65 13.70 -4.81
CA ASN A 48 -2.85 15.12 -5.14
C ASN A 48 -2.44 16.02 -3.98
N LYS A 49 -1.91 17.20 -4.29
CA LYS A 49 -1.60 18.23 -3.30
C LYS A 49 -2.86 18.56 -2.48
N GLY A 50 -2.70 18.61 -1.16
CA GLY A 50 -3.81 18.94 -0.27
C GLY A 50 -4.83 17.84 -0.07
N SER A 51 -4.65 16.68 -0.69
CA SER A 51 -5.57 15.55 -0.50
C SER A 51 -5.41 14.94 0.89
N ARG A 52 -6.45 14.28 1.37
CA ARG A 52 -6.41 13.61 2.67
C ARG A 52 -5.46 12.43 2.67
N ILE A 53 -5.32 11.73 1.54
CA ILE A 53 -4.36 10.64 1.44
C ILE A 53 -2.93 11.14 1.63
N ARG A 54 -2.62 12.33 1.11
CA ARG A 54 -1.31 12.94 1.32
C ARG A 54 -1.05 13.21 2.79
N ASN A 55 -2.06 13.69 3.52
CA ASN A 55 -1.94 13.95 4.96
C ASN A 55 -1.74 12.66 5.74
N LEU A 56 -2.44 11.59 5.38
CA LEU A 56 -2.28 10.28 6.01
C LEU A 56 -0.86 9.73 5.79
N ILE A 57 -0.36 9.81 4.58
CA ILE A 57 1.00 9.37 4.25
C ILE A 57 2.04 10.22 4.99
N HIS A 58 1.81 11.52 5.10
CA HIS A 58 2.69 12.42 5.85
C HIS A 58 2.73 12.03 7.34
N CYS A 59 1.60 11.72 7.93
CA CYS A 59 1.54 11.24 9.32
C CYS A 59 2.29 9.92 9.50
N LEU A 60 2.16 9.01 8.54
CA LEU A 60 2.87 7.75 8.54
C LEU A 60 4.39 7.97 8.49
N LYS A 61 4.86 8.82 7.58
CA LYS A 61 6.28 9.04 7.35
C LYS A 61 6.97 9.86 8.43
N TYR A 62 6.31 10.91 8.92
CA TYR A 62 6.98 11.92 9.75
C TYR A 62 6.49 11.99 11.19
N LYS A 63 5.30 11.48 11.48
CA LYS A 63 4.76 11.42 12.85
C LYS A 63 4.83 10.03 13.45
N GLY A 64 5.29 9.04 12.67
CA GLY A 64 5.51 7.69 13.16
C GLY A 64 4.25 6.93 13.53
N ILE A 65 3.11 7.28 12.95
CA ILE A 65 1.84 6.62 13.26
C ILE A 65 1.72 5.38 12.37
N LYS A 66 2.31 4.27 12.81
CA LYS A 66 2.37 3.01 12.05
C LYS A 66 0.99 2.45 11.73
N GLU A 67 0.03 2.65 12.61
CA GLU A 67 -1.33 2.13 12.46
C GLU A 67 -2.01 2.64 11.19
N ILE A 68 -1.68 3.85 10.76
CA ILE A 68 -2.19 4.41 9.49
C ILE A 68 -1.73 3.56 8.31
N GLY A 69 -0.45 3.19 8.28
CA GLY A 69 0.09 2.34 7.22
C GLY A 69 -0.55 0.96 7.20
N PHE A 70 -0.74 0.38 8.36
CA PHE A 70 -1.40 -0.93 8.49
C PHE A 70 -2.84 -0.86 7.99
N GLU A 71 -3.59 0.17 8.38
CA GLU A 71 -4.98 0.34 7.96
C GLU A 71 -5.10 0.58 6.46
N LEU A 72 -4.25 1.42 5.88
CA LEU A 72 -4.24 1.64 4.43
C LEU A 72 -3.94 0.35 3.69
N GLY A 73 -2.96 -0.42 4.17
CA GLY A 73 -2.61 -1.71 3.60
C GLY A 73 -3.76 -2.70 3.68
N LYS A 74 -4.46 -2.72 4.81
CA LYS A 74 -5.61 -3.59 5.01
C LYS A 74 -6.76 -3.24 4.06
N ILE A 75 -7.05 -1.96 3.91
CA ILE A 75 -8.10 -1.48 2.99
C ILE A 75 -7.76 -1.91 1.56
N TYR A 76 -6.54 -1.68 1.12
CA TYR A 76 -6.11 -2.05 -0.22
C TYR A 76 -6.07 -3.56 -0.40
N GLY A 77 -5.59 -4.28 0.61
CA GLY A 77 -5.54 -5.73 0.59
C GLY A 77 -6.91 -6.38 0.39
N LEU A 78 -7.94 -5.82 1.02
CA LEU A 78 -9.31 -6.28 0.83
C LEU A 78 -9.77 -6.10 -0.62
N SER A 79 -9.45 -4.94 -1.22
CA SER A 79 -9.79 -4.68 -2.61
C SER A 79 -9.04 -5.61 -3.57
N LEU A 80 -7.76 -5.83 -3.35
CA LEU A 80 -6.94 -6.72 -4.16
C LEU A 80 -7.44 -8.16 -4.09
N THR A 81 -7.76 -8.62 -2.89
CA THR A 81 -8.23 -9.99 -2.67
C THR A 81 -9.61 -10.20 -3.30
N SER A 82 -10.52 -9.26 -3.11
CA SER A 82 -11.87 -9.34 -3.65
C SER A 82 -11.89 -9.39 -5.18
N SER A 83 -10.97 -8.69 -5.83
CA SER A 83 -10.89 -8.65 -7.29
C SER A 83 -10.16 -9.84 -7.90
N GLY A 84 -9.53 -10.69 -7.08
CA GLY A 84 -8.73 -11.81 -7.57
C GLY A 84 -7.31 -11.43 -7.99
N PHE A 85 -6.89 -10.19 -7.74
CA PHE A 85 -5.55 -9.71 -8.10
C PHE A 85 -4.45 -10.56 -7.43
N THR A 86 -4.69 -11.03 -6.20
CA THR A 86 -3.72 -11.79 -5.42
C THR A 86 -3.76 -13.31 -5.66
N ARG A 87 -4.61 -13.77 -6.57
CA ARG A 87 -4.85 -15.21 -6.77
C ARG A 87 -3.57 -16.02 -7.03
N ASP A 88 -2.67 -15.50 -7.84
CA ASP A 88 -1.44 -16.20 -8.25
C ASP A 88 -0.20 -15.65 -7.54
N ILE A 89 -0.39 -14.97 -6.42
CA ILE A 89 0.72 -14.38 -5.65
C ILE A 89 1.03 -15.28 -4.46
N ASP A 90 2.32 -15.59 -4.27
CA ASP A 90 2.79 -16.46 -3.20
C ASP A 90 3.21 -15.70 -1.96
N MET A 91 3.75 -14.49 -2.12
CA MET A 91 4.25 -13.71 -0.99
C MET A 91 4.28 -12.22 -1.32
N ILE A 92 4.39 -11.41 -0.30
CA ILE A 92 4.53 -9.96 -0.43
C ILE A 92 5.93 -9.57 0.01
N ILE A 93 6.63 -8.80 -0.83
CA ILE A 93 7.99 -8.34 -0.53
C ILE A 93 7.97 -6.82 -0.53
N PRO A 94 8.12 -6.19 0.65
CA PRO A 94 8.15 -4.73 0.70
C PRO A 94 9.46 -4.18 0.15
N VAL A 95 9.39 -3.02 -0.49
CA VAL A 95 10.60 -2.33 -0.96
C VAL A 95 11.41 -1.89 0.27
N PRO A 96 12.70 -2.22 0.32
CA PRO A 96 13.53 -1.86 1.47
C PRO A 96 13.76 -0.35 1.53
N LEU A 97 13.90 0.15 2.75
CA LEU A 97 14.26 1.53 3.00
C LEU A 97 15.76 1.59 3.32
N HIS A 98 16.43 2.64 2.84
CA HIS A 98 17.85 2.82 3.17
C HIS A 98 18.03 2.86 4.70
N PRO A 99 19.04 2.18 5.26
CA PRO A 99 19.23 2.10 6.71
C PRO A 99 19.24 3.45 7.44
N SER A 100 19.82 4.48 6.82
CA SER A 100 19.84 5.82 7.42
C SER A 100 18.44 6.41 7.56
N LYS A 101 17.60 6.21 6.57
CA LYS A 101 16.21 6.70 6.62
C LYS A 101 15.37 5.88 7.60
N GLU A 102 15.59 4.57 7.66
CA GLU A 102 14.89 3.71 8.61
C GLU A 102 15.22 4.11 10.04
N ARG A 103 16.46 4.47 10.33
CA ARG A 103 16.85 4.96 11.66
C ARG A 103 16.15 6.27 12.01
N ILE A 104 16.01 7.19 11.06
CA ILE A 104 15.34 8.47 11.27
C ILE A 104 13.85 8.26 11.50
N ARG A 105 13.20 7.42 10.70
CA ARG A 105 11.76 7.16 10.78
C ARG A 105 11.39 6.15 11.85
N GLY A 106 12.32 5.29 12.24
CA GLY A 106 12.10 4.23 13.19
C GLY A 106 11.51 2.95 12.61
N PHE A 107 11.11 2.97 11.34
CA PHE A 107 10.51 1.81 10.68
C PHE A 107 10.49 1.99 9.16
N ASN A 108 10.23 0.89 8.44
CA ASN A 108 10.02 0.91 6.99
C ASN A 108 8.51 0.95 6.72
N GLN A 109 8.01 2.07 6.17
CA GLN A 109 6.58 2.21 5.90
C GLN A 109 6.05 1.20 4.89
N SER A 110 6.85 0.80 3.91
CA SER A 110 6.46 -0.25 2.95
C SER A 110 6.20 -1.57 3.65
N GLU A 111 6.98 -1.90 4.67
CA GLU A 111 6.77 -3.10 5.46
C GLU A 111 5.44 -3.05 6.22
N ILE A 112 5.14 -1.91 6.84
CA ILE A 112 3.89 -1.74 7.60
C ILE A 112 2.67 -1.88 6.68
N ILE A 113 2.71 -1.24 5.52
CA ILE A 113 1.63 -1.36 4.52
C ILE A 113 1.51 -2.81 4.04
N SER A 114 2.64 -3.47 3.78
CA SER A 114 2.66 -4.87 3.36
C SER A 114 2.02 -5.79 4.40
N ARG A 115 2.27 -5.54 5.68
CA ARG A 115 1.64 -6.32 6.75
C ARG A 115 0.13 -6.11 6.81
N GLY A 116 -0.34 -4.90 6.50
CA GLY A 116 -1.76 -4.63 6.37
C GLY A 116 -2.39 -5.41 5.22
N ILE A 117 -1.75 -5.40 4.06
CA ILE A 117 -2.20 -6.16 2.89
C ILE A 117 -2.20 -7.66 3.22
N ALA A 118 -1.16 -8.15 3.88
CA ALA A 118 -1.05 -9.54 4.30
C ALA A 118 -2.17 -9.95 5.23
N GLY A 119 -2.56 -9.07 6.16
CA GLY A 119 -3.66 -9.33 7.08
C GLY A 119 -4.99 -9.54 6.38
N ALA A 120 -5.21 -8.87 5.26
CA ALA A 120 -6.44 -9.00 4.47
C ALA A 120 -6.38 -10.15 3.45
N SER A 121 -5.19 -10.42 2.90
CA SER A 121 -5.00 -11.40 1.81
C SER A 121 -4.54 -12.77 2.29
N THR A 122 -4.12 -12.88 3.53
CA THR A 122 -3.52 -14.08 4.14
C THR A 122 -2.20 -14.51 3.49
N LEU A 123 -1.57 -13.63 2.73
CA LEU A 123 -0.26 -13.89 2.13
C LEU A 123 0.87 -13.61 3.13
N PRO A 124 1.97 -14.37 3.09
CA PRO A 124 3.12 -14.07 3.96
C PRO A 124 3.89 -12.84 3.48
N VAL A 125 4.49 -12.13 4.42
CA VAL A 125 5.40 -11.01 4.12
C VAL A 125 6.83 -11.50 4.31
N GLU A 126 7.67 -11.31 3.30
CA GLU A 126 9.08 -11.69 3.34
C GLU A 126 9.94 -10.43 3.31
N ILE A 127 10.64 -10.14 4.39
CA ILE A 127 11.39 -8.88 4.54
C ILE A 127 12.89 -9.00 4.29
N ASN A 128 13.41 -10.21 4.22
CA ASN A 128 14.86 -10.45 4.08
C ASN A 128 15.28 -10.91 2.68
N THR A 129 14.40 -10.77 1.68
CA THR A 129 14.67 -11.25 0.33
C THR A 129 15.44 -10.26 -0.53
N LEU A 130 15.27 -8.98 -0.27
CA LEU A 130 15.93 -7.91 -1.05
C LEU A 130 17.12 -7.32 -0.34
#